data_3687dd65fee110cbdf6ca2be34b7cf87
#
_entry.id   3687dd65fee110cbdf6ca2be34b7cf87
#
_cell.length_a   1.000
_cell.length_b   1.000
_cell.length_c   1.000
_cell.angle_alpha   90.00
_cell.angle_beta   90.00
_cell.angle_gamma   90.00
#
_symmetry.space_group_name_H-M   'P 1'
#
loop_
_entity.id
_entity.type
_entity.pdbx_description
1 polymer ?
#
loop_
_entity_poly.entity_id
_entity_poly.type
_entity_poly.pdbx_seq_one_letter_code
_entity_poly.pdbx_strand_id
1 'polypeptide(L)'
;RSFDLADIPIIFKPQTDLVILNYIANHIIRTGKVNKAFVDRHTTFKRGNDDIGYGLRPEHPLEVKAKNAKDPNGGQPIGYEEFAAFVAPYTLEKAVEMTGAERGWLEQLAELYADPKTKVMSFWTMGFNQHTRGVWANNMVYNIHLLTGTTATPGNSPVSLTGQPSACGTAREV
;
A
#
# COMPACT_ATOMS: atom_id res chain seq x y z
N ARG A 1 -6.65 -17.18 -14.96
CA ARG A 1 -5.61 -17.07 -16.00
C ARG A 1 -4.31 -16.50 -15.44
N SER A 2 -4.31 -15.36 -14.78
CA SER A 2 -3.09 -14.87 -14.10
C SER A 2 -2.62 -15.80 -12.98
N PHE A 3 -3.56 -16.41 -12.28
CA PHE A 3 -3.30 -17.43 -11.26
C PHE A 3 -2.55 -18.65 -11.83
N ASP A 4 -2.92 -19.09 -13.03
CA ASP A 4 -2.31 -20.27 -13.67
C ASP A 4 -0.85 -20.03 -14.10
N LEU A 5 -0.42 -18.77 -14.12
CA LEU A 5 0.92 -18.34 -14.50
C LEU A 5 1.77 -17.89 -13.29
N ALA A 6 1.17 -17.87 -12.10
CA ALA A 6 1.85 -17.38 -10.90
C ALA A 6 2.58 -18.53 -10.18
N ASP A 7 3.82 -18.30 -9.79
CA ASP A 7 4.59 -19.21 -8.93
C ASP A 7 4.03 -19.22 -7.50
N ILE A 8 3.51 -18.07 -7.05
CA ILE A 8 2.87 -17.89 -5.74
C ILE A 8 1.45 -17.36 -5.95
N PRO A 9 0.46 -18.22 -6.24
CA PRO A 9 -0.92 -17.81 -6.50
C PRO A 9 -1.66 -17.54 -5.18
N ILE A 10 -1.80 -16.27 -4.80
CA ILE A 10 -2.51 -15.88 -3.58
C ILE A 10 -3.95 -15.51 -3.90
N ILE A 11 -4.88 -16.31 -3.41
CA ILE A 11 -6.32 -15.99 -3.43
C ILE A 11 -6.73 -15.48 -2.04
N PHE A 12 -7.40 -14.36 -2.01
CA PHE A 12 -7.83 -13.72 -0.78
C PHE A 12 -9.22 -13.09 -0.93
N LYS A 13 -9.86 -12.80 0.19
CA LYS A 13 -11.18 -12.15 0.22
C LYS A 13 -11.10 -10.77 -0.43
N PRO A 14 -12.09 -10.37 -1.24
CA PRO A 14 -12.14 -9.04 -1.83
C PRO A 14 -11.98 -7.94 -0.77
N GLN A 15 -11.33 -6.84 -1.15
CA GLN A 15 -11.11 -5.64 -0.31
C GLN A 15 -10.20 -5.87 0.91
N THR A 16 -9.41 -6.94 0.92
CA THR A 16 -8.43 -7.19 1.99
C THR A 16 -6.97 -6.96 1.56
N ASP A 17 -6.77 -6.33 0.43
CA ASP A 17 -5.45 -5.96 -0.11
C ASP A 17 -4.59 -5.19 0.90
N LEU A 18 -5.19 -4.19 1.55
CA LEU A 18 -4.51 -3.38 2.56
C LEU A 18 -4.00 -4.20 3.75
N VAL A 19 -4.68 -5.29 4.09
CA VAL A 19 -4.24 -6.18 5.18
C VAL A 19 -2.95 -6.88 4.78
N ILE A 20 -2.87 -7.37 3.54
CA ILE A 20 -1.66 -8.03 3.02
C ILE A 20 -0.50 -7.03 2.98
N LEU A 21 -0.74 -5.82 2.46
CA LEU A 21 0.30 -4.80 2.36
C LEU A 21 0.80 -4.33 3.74
N ASN A 22 -0.10 -4.13 4.70
CA ASN A 22 0.28 -3.80 6.07
C ASN A 22 1.06 -4.94 6.73
N TYR A 23 0.69 -6.19 6.47
CA TYR A 23 1.46 -7.35 6.93
C TYR A 23 2.88 -7.36 6.35
N ILE A 24 3.04 -7.14 5.05
CA ILE A 24 4.36 -7.06 4.40
C ILE A 24 5.21 -5.95 5.06
N ALA A 25 4.63 -4.76 5.25
CA ALA A 25 5.33 -3.65 5.90
C ALA A 25 5.75 -4.02 7.35
N ASN A 26 4.85 -4.62 8.12
CA ASN A 26 5.16 -5.11 9.48
C ASN A 26 6.27 -6.16 9.45
N HIS A 27 6.22 -7.10 8.52
CA HIS A 27 7.24 -8.15 8.38
C HIS A 27 8.63 -7.55 8.11
N ILE A 28 8.74 -6.61 7.16
CA ILE A 28 9.99 -5.90 6.84
C ILE A 28 10.54 -5.18 8.08
N ILE A 29 9.69 -4.49 8.82
CA ILE A 29 10.09 -3.75 10.03
C ILE A 29 10.54 -4.71 11.13
N ARG A 30 9.72 -5.72 11.44
CA ARG A 30 9.97 -6.67 12.52
C ARG A 30 11.22 -7.53 12.30
N THR A 31 11.53 -7.86 11.06
CA THR A 31 12.72 -8.63 10.70
C THR A 31 13.97 -7.77 10.52
N GLY A 32 13.88 -6.46 10.73
CA GLY A 32 15.00 -5.53 10.61
C GLY A 32 15.50 -5.34 9.17
N LYS A 33 14.63 -5.56 8.19
CA LYS A 33 14.97 -5.49 6.76
C LYS A 33 14.70 -4.10 6.14
N VAL A 34 14.40 -3.12 6.96
CA VAL A 34 14.26 -1.73 6.52
C VAL A 34 15.61 -1.18 6.06
N ASN A 35 15.66 -0.58 4.89
CA ASN A 35 16.83 0.15 4.43
C ASN A 35 16.91 1.51 5.15
N LYS A 36 17.42 1.49 6.38
CA LYS A 36 17.49 2.67 7.25
C LYS A 36 18.22 3.84 6.59
N ALA A 37 19.32 3.59 5.91
CA ALA A 37 20.10 4.65 5.25
C ALA A 37 19.28 5.36 4.17
N PHE A 38 18.46 4.63 3.42
CA PHE A 38 17.55 5.20 2.43
C PHE A 38 16.40 5.95 3.11
N VAL A 39 15.75 5.31 4.07
CA VAL A 39 14.61 5.88 4.79
C VAL A 39 14.98 7.20 5.46
N ASP A 40 16.07 7.24 6.23
CA ASP A 40 16.49 8.43 6.98
C ASP A 40 16.87 9.59 6.05
N ARG A 41 17.36 9.30 4.85
CA ARG A 41 17.80 10.31 3.89
C ARG A 41 16.71 10.81 2.95
N HIS A 42 15.78 9.94 2.56
CA HIS A 42 14.90 10.19 1.43
C HIS A 42 13.41 10.15 1.76
N THR A 43 13.03 9.82 2.99
CA THR A 43 11.62 9.70 3.35
C THR A 43 11.22 10.58 4.52
N THR A 44 9.96 10.96 4.53
CA THR A 44 9.29 11.56 5.68
C THR A 44 8.00 10.80 5.92
N PHE A 45 7.67 10.59 7.18
CA PHE A 45 6.42 9.91 7.54
C PHE A 45 5.33 10.92 7.82
N LYS A 46 4.16 10.65 7.29
CA LYS A 46 2.96 11.45 7.55
C LYS A 46 1.78 10.53 7.80
N ARG A 47 1.01 10.84 8.80
CA ARG A 47 -0.31 10.25 8.98
C ARG A 47 -1.27 10.94 8.03
N GLY A 48 -1.97 10.17 7.20
CA GLY A 48 -3.01 10.69 6.33
C GLY A 48 -4.18 11.28 7.12
N ASN A 49 -4.94 12.17 6.49
CA ASN A 49 -6.13 12.74 7.09
C ASN A 49 -7.29 11.76 6.96
N ASP A 50 -7.94 11.46 8.09
CA ASP A 50 -9.14 10.62 8.14
C ASP A 50 -10.40 11.40 7.77
N ASP A 51 -10.33 12.73 7.78
CA ASP A 51 -11.45 13.64 7.57
C ASP A 51 -11.52 14.12 6.11
N ILE A 52 -11.39 13.20 5.18
CA ILE A 52 -11.55 13.46 3.74
C ILE A 52 -13.00 13.30 3.33
N GLY A 53 -13.44 14.08 2.33
CA GLY A 53 -14.76 13.93 1.75
C GLY A 53 -14.93 12.58 1.02
N TYR A 54 -16.12 12.04 1.13
CA TYR A 54 -16.48 10.73 0.57
C TYR A 54 -17.42 10.83 -0.63
N GLY A 55 -17.77 12.06 -1.06
CA GLY A 55 -18.74 12.28 -2.12
C GLY A 55 -20.18 11.92 -1.71
N LEU A 56 -20.46 11.93 -0.41
CA LEU A 56 -21.79 11.70 0.15
C LEU A 56 -22.64 13.00 0.10
N ARG A 57 -23.88 12.92 0.56
CA ARG A 57 -24.73 14.12 0.65
C ARG A 57 -24.10 15.17 1.57
N PRO A 58 -24.22 16.47 1.23
CA PRO A 58 -23.53 17.55 1.98
C PRO A 58 -23.81 17.58 3.48
N GLU A 59 -24.98 17.11 3.90
CA GLU A 59 -25.42 17.05 5.30
C GLU A 59 -24.95 15.78 6.04
N HIS A 60 -24.34 14.83 5.33
CA HIS A 60 -23.86 13.60 5.95
C HIS A 60 -22.76 13.91 6.97
N PRO A 61 -22.77 13.32 8.18
CA PRO A 61 -21.81 13.66 9.24
C PRO A 61 -20.32 13.58 8.81
N LEU A 62 -19.99 12.63 7.95
CA LEU A 62 -18.63 12.49 7.43
C LEU A 62 -18.25 13.63 6.48
N GLU A 63 -19.19 14.11 5.65
CA GLU A 63 -18.93 15.25 4.76
C GLU A 63 -18.84 16.56 5.55
N VAL A 64 -19.66 16.74 6.56
CA VAL A 64 -19.59 17.89 7.46
C VAL A 64 -18.25 17.92 8.19
N LYS A 65 -17.78 16.77 8.67
CA LYS A 65 -16.47 16.62 9.33
C LYS A 65 -15.35 16.97 8.37
N ALA A 66 -15.39 16.46 7.14
CA ALA A 66 -14.38 16.73 6.11
C ALA A 66 -14.30 18.22 5.75
N LYS A 67 -15.46 18.90 5.61
CA LYS A 67 -15.51 20.34 5.35
C LYS A 67 -14.90 21.19 6.45
N ASN A 68 -14.96 20.71 7.69
CA ASN A 68 -14.42 21.40 8.86
C ASN A 68 -12.96 21.06 9.13
N ALA A 69 -12.36 20.15 8.36
CA ALA A 69 -10.95 19.80 8.49
C ALA A 69 -10.08 21.01 8.10
N LYS A 70 -9.08 21.35 8.93
CA LYS A 70 -8.20 22.48 8.69
C LYS A 70 -7.35 22.33 7.43
N ASP A 71 -6.95 21.12 7.13
CA ASP A 71 -6.19 20.77 5.93
C ASP A 71 -6.62 19.35 5.48
N PRO A 72 -7.66 19.24 4.64
CA PRO A 72 -8.15 17.95 4.18
C PRO A 72 -7.15 17.18 3.33
N ASN A 73 -6.13 17.85 2.77
CA ASN A 73 -5.10 17.26 1.93
C ASN A 73 -3.76 17.13 2.65
N GLY A 74 -3.62 17.68 3.84
CA GLY A 74 -2.41 17.66 4.63
C GLY A 74 -2.30 16.45 5.52
N GLY A 75 -1.14 15.78 5.50
CA GLY A 75 -0.83 14.76 6.48
C GLY A 75 -0.13 15.36 7.68
N GLN A 76 -0.43 14.86 8.88
CA GLN A 76 0.32 15.21 10.07
C GLN A 76 1.68 14.50 10.05
N PRO A 77 2.80 15.21 10.27
CA PRO A 77 4.11 14.56 10.43
C PRO A 77 4.09 13.58 11.60
N ILE A 78 4.62 12.39 11.37
CA ILE A 78 4.80 11.35 12.39
C ILE A 78 6.24 10.83 12.35
N GLY A 79 6.63 10.11 13.39
CA GLY A 79 7.91 9.42 13.44
C GLY A 79 7.83 8.01 12.81
N TYR A 80 8.99 7.45 12.50
CA TYR A 80 9.12 6.05 12.07
C TYR A 80 8.50 5.08 13.08
N GLU A 81 8.71 5.31 14.37
CA GLU A 81 8.18 4.44 15.43
C GLU A 81 6.65 4.45 15.49
N GLU A 82 6.02 5.58 15.18
CA GLU A 82 4.57 5.67 15.11
C GLU A 82 4.02 4.89 13.91
N PHE A 83 4.70 4.95 12.77
CA PHE A 83 4.36 4.13 11.60
C PHE A 83 4.55 2.64 11.90
N ALA A 84 5.65 2.26 12.54
CA ALA A 84 5.91 0.88 12.95
C ALA A 84 4.83 0.36 13.92
N ALA A 85 4.43 1.17 14.88
CA ALA A 85 3.34 0.85 15.80
C ALA A 85 1.99 0.71 15.09
N PHE A 86 1.73 1.51 14.06
CA PHE A 86 0.52 1.42 13.25
C PHE A 86 0.40 0.08 12.50
N VAL A 87 1.48 -0.43 11.93
CA VAL A 87 1.46 -1.69 11.19
C VAL A 87 1.66 -2.93 12.06
N ALA A 88 2.16 -2.78 13.28
CA ALA A 88 2.46 -3.88 14.19
C ALA A 88 1.31 -4.88 14.43
N PRO A 89 0.02 -4.47 14.50
CA PRO A 89 -1.10 -5.39 14.66
C PRO A 89 -1.32 -6.34 13.47
N TYR A 90 -0.78 -6.02 12.31
CA TYR A 90 -0.93 -6.83 11.11
C TYR A 90 0.12 -7.95 11.07
N THR A 91 -0.04 -8.92 11.96
CA THR A 91 0.80 -10.14 11.98
C THR A 91 0.38 -11.10 10.88
N LEU A 92 1.18 -12.15 10.64
CA LEU A 92 0.84 -13.20 9.68
C LEU A 92 -0.49 -13.88 10.04
N GLU A 93 -0.70 -14.18 11.34
CA GLU A 93 -1.94 -14.77 11.85
C GLU A 93 -3.13 -13.89 11.54
N LYS A 94 -2.99 -12.59 11.81
CA LYS A 94 -4.05 -11.61 11.55
C LYS A 94 -4.33 -11.46 10.05
N ALA A 95 -3.30 -11.47 9.24
CA ALA A 95 -3.44 -11.41 7.77
C ALA A 95 -4.18 -12.66 7.26
N VAL A 96 -3.81 -13.84 7.69
CA VAL A 96 -4.50 -15.10 7.32
C VAL A 96 -5.98 -15.08 7.75
N GLU A 97 -6.25 -14.69 9.00
CA GLU A 97 -7.62 -14.59 9.54
C GLU A 97 -8.52 -13.69 8.69
N MET A 98 -8.02 -12.50 8.40
CA MET A 98 -8.80 -11.47 7.70
C MET A 98 -8.95 -11.76 6.20
N THR A 99 -7.88 -12.20 5.56
CA THR A 99 -7.84 -12.38 4.10
C THR A 99 -8.32 -13.75 3.66
N GLY A 100 -8.17 -14.77 4.50
CA GLY A 100 -8.41 -16.17 4.13
C GLY A 100 -7.36 -16.73 3.18
N ALA A 101 -6.27 -15.99 2.94
CA ALA A 101 -5.19 -16.45 2.08
C ALA A 101 -4.35 -17.54 2.74
N GLU A 102 -3.72 -18.36 1.93
CA GLU A 102 -2.86 -19.45 2.39
C GLU A 102 -1.63 -18.88 3.10
N ARG A 103 -1.34 -19.41 4.31
CA ARG A 103 -0.33 -18.91 5.23
C ARG A 103 1.08 -18.86 4.61
N GLY A 104 1.50 -19.99 4.05
CA GLY A 104 2.87 -20.14 3.53
C GLY A 104 3.14 -19.21 2.34
N TRP A 105 2.12 -18.93 1.54
CA TRP A 105 2.22 -18.04 0.40
C TRP A 105 2.32 -16.57 0.82
N LEU A 106 1.59 -16.17 1.87
CA LEU A 106 1.72 -14.83 2.44
C LEU A 106 3.11 -14.62 3.06
N GLU A 107 3.60 -15.62 3.77
CA GLU A 107 4.93 -15.60 4.38
C GLU A 107 6.02 -15.50 3.30
N GLN A 108 5.94 -16.34 2.28
CA GLN A 108 6.89 -16.31 1.17
C GLN A 108 6.86 -14.97 0.42
N LEU A 109 5.69 -14.40 0.19
CA LEU A 109 5.55 -13.09 -0.44
C LEU A 109 6.24 -12.00 0.40
N ALA A 110 6.02 -12.00 1.71
CA ALA A 110 6.62 -11.01 2.61
C ALA A 110 8.16 -11.15 2.66
N GLU A 111 8.67 -12.37 2.65
CA GLU A 111 10.13 -12.64 2.57
C GLU A 111 10.74 -12.12 1.27
N LEU A 112 10.07 -12.30 0.12
CA LEU A 112 10.54 -11.77 -1.16
C LEU A 112 10.67 -10.24 -1.14
N TYR A 113 9.72 -9.54 -0.52
CA TYR A 113 9.81 -8.08 -0.35
C TYR A 113 10.88 -7.66 0.67
N ALA A 114 11.14 -8.49 1.67
CA ALA A 114 12.11 -8.21 2.72
C ALA A 114 13.56 -8.53 2.33
N ASP A 115 13.78 -9.41 1.36
CA ASP A 115 15.11 -9.82 0.94
C ASP A 115 15.80 -8.72 0.11
N PRO A 116 16.90 -8.13 0.60
CA PRO A 116 17.62 -7.07 -0.11
C PRO A 116 18.29 -7.53 -1.42
N LYS A 117 18.40 -8.84 -1.65
CA LYS A 117 18.97 -9.41 -2.88
C LYS A 117 17.91 -9.64 -3.94
N THR A 118 16.66 -9.72 -3.56
CA THR A 118 15.55 -9.91 -4.47
C THR A 118 15.15 -8.59 -5.11
N LYS A 119 15.01 -8.58 -6.42
CA LYS A 119 14.45 -7.44 -7.14
C LYS A 119 12.95 -7.58 -7.25
N VAL A 120 12.24 -6.54 -6.84
CA VAL A 120 10.78 -6.54 -6.79
C VAL A 120 10.20 -5.43 -7.67
N MET A 121 9.35 -5.82 -8.60
CA MET A 121 8.47 -4.90 -9.32
C MET A 121 7.03 -5.21 -8.95
N SER A 122 6.34 -4.23 -8.39
CA SER A 122 4.92 -4.35 -8.06
C SER A 122 4.08 -3.76 -9.17
N PHE A 123 3.18 -4.55 -9.74
CA PHE A 123 2.26 -4.11 -10.78
C PHE A 123 0.83 -4.19 -10.29
N TRP A 124 0.03 -3.16 -10.53
CA TRP A 124 -1.40 -3.17 -10.24
C TRP A 124 -2.18 -2.31 -11.23
N THR A 125 -3.47 -2.52 -11.26
CA THR A 125 -4.41 -1.78 -12.11
C THR A 125 -5.70 -1.44 -11.35
N MET A 126 -6.78 -1.26 -12.08
CA MET A 126 -8.08 -0.80 -11.59
C MET A 126 -8.72 -1.72 -10.54
N GLY A 127 -8.49 -3.02 -10.59
CA GLY A 127 -8.96 -3.95 -9.55
C GLY A 127 -8.43 -3.63 -8.16
N PHE A 128 -7.37 -2.81 -8.09
CA PHE A 128 -6.73 -2.33 -6.87
C PHE A 128 -7.00 -0.84 -6.61
N ASN A 129 -6.91 0.01 -7.66
CA ASN A 129 -7.08 1.46 -7.52
C ASN A 129 -8.53 1.89 -7.34
N GLN A 130 -9.48 1.21 -8.00
CA GLN A 130 -10.88 1.63 -8.07
C GLN A 130 -11.71 1.08 -6.92
N HIS A 131 -11.18 1.19 -5.72
CA HIS A 131 -11.83 0.86 -4.46
C HIS A 131 -12.05 2.11 -3.63
N THR A 132 -12.96 2.05 -2.69
CA THR A 132 -13.18 3.13 -1.70
C THR A 132 -11.89 3.53 -1.00
N ARG A 133 -10.96 2.61 -0.82
CA ARG A 133 -9.64 2.83 -0.20
C ARG A 133 -8.47 2.66 -1.18
N GLY A 134 -8.72 2.80 -2.47
CA GLY A 134 -7.72 2.60 -3.51
C GLY A 134 -6.51 3.52 -3.38
N VAL A 135 -6.70 4.78 -2.97
CA VAL A 135 -5.59 5.72 -2.70
C VAL A 135 -4.68 5.20 -1.59
N TRP A 136 -5.27 4.68 -0.51
CA TRP A 136 -4.47 4.12 0.60
C TRP A 136 -3.74 2.85 0.21
N ALA A 137 -4.39 2.00 -0.59
CA ALA A 137 -3.77 0.80 -1.13
C ALA A 137 -2.56 1.15 -2.01
N ASN A 138 -2.72 2.10 -2.93
CA ASN A 138 -1.61 2.60 -3.75
C ASN A 138 -0.47 3.14 -2.88
N ASN A 139 -0.78 3.98 -1.89
CA ASN A 139 0.22 4.52 -0.99
C ASN A 139 0.98 3.42 -0.23
N MET A 140 0.30 2.35 0.17
CA MET A 140 0.95 1.24 0.87
C MET A 140 1.93 0.47 -0.01
N VAL A 141 1.65 0.30 -1.30
CA VAL A 141 2.65 -0.28 -2.23
C VAL A 141 3.88 0.60 -2.30
N TYR A 142 3.71 1.91 -2.48
CA TYR A 142 4.84 2.85 -2.46
C TYR A 142 5.60 2.81 -1.13
N ASN A 143 4.89 2.77 -0.01
CA ASN A 143 5.51 2.72 1.31
C ASN A 143 6.40 1.49 1.51
N ILE A 144 5.97 0.32 1.03
CA ILE A 144 6.79 -0.90 1.09
C ILE A 144 8.08 -0.73 0.31
N HIS A 145 8.01 -0.22 -0.91
CA HIS A 145 9.19 0.07 -1.72
C HIS A 145 10.10 1.15 -1.11
N LEU A 146 9.52 2.15 -0.46
CA LEU A 146 10.29 3.17 0.27
C LEU A 146 11.00 2.59 1.51
N LEU A 147 10.33 1.69 2.25
CA LEU A 147 10.96 1.03 3.41
C LEU A 147 12.19 0.22 3.02
N THR A 148 12.16 -0.43 1.88
CA THR A 148 13.25 -1.27 1.38
C THR A 148 14.25 -0.54 0.49
N GLY A 149 13.93 0.70 0.08
CA GLY A 149 14.74 1.48 -0.84
C GLY A 149 14.72 0.92 -2.28
N THR A 150 13.69 0.15 -2.63
CA THR A 150 13.54 -0.50 -3.95
C THR A 150 12.75 0.36 -4.92
N THR A 151 12.98 1.67 -4.92
CA THR A 151 12.39 2.63 -5.86
C THR A 151 13.43 3.10 -6.87
N ALA A 152 13.02 3.24 -8.13
CA ALA A 152 13.84 3.83 -9.20
C ALA A 152 15.23 3.17 -9.39
N THR A 153 15.35 1.90 -9.06
CA THR A 153 16.55 1.11 -9.32
C THR A 153 16.26 0.01 -10.35
N PRO A 154 17.22 -0.39 -11.19
CA PRO A 154 16.98 -1.38 -12.23
C PRO A 154 16.40 -2.69 -11.69
N GLY A 155 15.22 -3.06 -12.16
CA GLY A 155 14.48 -4.25 -11.72
C GLY A 155 13.65 -4.07 -10.46
N ASN A 156 13.57 -2.86 -9.90
CA ASN A 156 12.75 -2.54 -8.73
C ASN A 156 11.89 -1.32 -9.00
N SER A 157 10.59 -1.41 -8.86
CA SER A 157 9.70 -0.25 -8.88
C SER A 157 8.28 -0.62 -8.49
N PRO A 158 7.54 0.27 -7.81
CA PRO A 158 6.08 0.25 -7.81
C PRO A 158 5.56 0.85 -9.12
N VAL A 159 4.76 0.10 -9.88
CA VAL A 159 4.26 0.53 -11.19
C VAL A 159 2.75 0.34 -11.28
N SER A 160 2.03 1.45 -11.27
CA SER A 160 0.61 1.41 -11.62
C SER A 160 0.45 1.24 -13.13
N LEU A 161 -0.12 0.14 -13.54
CA LEU A 161 -0.47 -0.09 -14.93
C LEU A 161 -1.81 0.59 -15.20
N THR A 162 -1.80 1.72 -15.90
CA THR A 162 -3.01 2.37 -16.36
C THR A 162 -3.66 1.48 -17.42
N GLY A 163 -4.76 0.81 -17.06
CA GLY A 163 -5.30 -0.28 -17.85
C GLY A 163 -5.97 0.10 -19.16
N GLN A 164 -6.29 1.36 -19.36
CA GLN A 164 -6.98 1.84 -20.56
C GLN A 164 -6.27 3.05 -21.13
N PRO A 165 -5.38 2.85 -22.11
CA PRO A 165 -4.80 3.95 -22.86
C PRO A 165 -5.90 4.85 -23.41
N SER A 166 -5.79 6.12 -23.24
CA SER A 166 -6.80 7.11 -23.65
C SER A 166 -8.14 7.05 -22.94
N ALA A 167 -8.27 6.24 -21.91
CA ALA A 167 -9.46 6.26 -21.07
C ALA A 167 -9.46 7.46 -20.12
N CYS A 168 -10.60 7.69 -19.50
CA CYS A 168 -10.79 8.71 -18.49
C CYS A 168 -10.41 10.13 -18.92
N GLY A 169 -10.60 10.43 -20.18
CA GLY A 169 -10.34 11.76 -20.70
C GLY A 169 -8.89 12.19 -20.54
N THR A 170 -7.95 11.27 -20.61
CA THR A 170 -6.55 11.67 -20.65
C THR A 170 -6.38 12.71 -21.72
N ALA A 171 -5.94 13.87 -21.37
CA ALA A 171 -5.77 14.97 -22.29
C ALA A 171 -4.52 14.71 -23.17
N ARG A 172 -4.75 14.19 -24.30
CA ARG A 172 -3.72 13.91 -25.27
C ARG A 172 -3.96 14.59 -26.58
N GLU A 173 -5.07 15.20 -26.66
CA GLU A 173 -5.53 16.00 -27.78
C GLU A 173 -4.88 17.36 -27.85
N VAL A 174 -3.99 17.61 -26.97
CA VAL A 174 -3.27 18.88 -26.94
C VAL A 174 -2.12 18.88 -27.92
#